data_2a0e6b1827e161a82b4fe97566c3683b
#
_entry.id   2a0e6b1827e161a82b4fe97566c3683b
#
_cell.length_a   1.000
_cell.length_b   1.000
_cell.length_c   1.000
_cell.angle_alpha   90.00
_cell.angle_beta   90.00
_cell.angle_gamma   90.00
#
_symmetry.space_group_name_H-M   'P 1'
#
loop_
_entity.id
_entity.type
_entity.pdbx_description
1 polymer ?
#
loop_
_entity_poly.entity_id
_entity_poly.type
_entity_poly.pdbx_seq_one_letter_code
_entity_poly.pdbx_strand_id
1 'polypeptide(L)'
;MNASIPLPTELSTGGPAAALPSIALVGAGRVAQALAIALARRGVAVAAIGSRRPTLGPGWPESCPQPSYPQAAVDRADLVLLTVPDDHIATCAEALRWRPGQAVVHCSGATEVAALDIAARAGAATGGFHPLQIFSDPLRAAERLAGSTVAIEAEAGSALAEALRTLAEVLGLRPIVLPSGMRARYHVAAGYAASFLLPVLAEAVGLWKTFGVDEPQALAALLPLARGTLDAVEGRGLAGAVSGPIARGDTGVLRTHLAALQVLDPTSLDPLDFYRRLALPQVALAEQAGRLEAQAAQQCRDLLLGAGAMPRAGGPAAGSGVL
;
A
#
# COMPACT_ATOMS: atom_id res chain seq x y z
N MET A 1 9.78 15.32 -24.79
CA MET A 1 9.33 14.15 -25.57
C MET A 1 8.81 13.13 -24.58
N ASN A 2 7.50 13.13 -24.36
CA ASN A 2 6.85 12.20 -23.43
C ASN A 2 6.62 10.88 -24.17
N ALA A 3 7.40 9.88 -23.85
CA ALA A 3 7.10 8.51 -24.23
C ALA A 3 6.01 7.99 -23.30
N SER A 4 4.76 8.02 -23.78
CA SER A 4 3.66 7.28 -23.14
C SER A 4 3.97 5.80 -23.24
N ILE A 5 4.16 5.15 -22.10
CA ILE A 5 4.23 3.68 -22.02
C ILE A 5 2.80 3.18 -22.30
N PRO A 6 2.56 2.43 -23.38
CA PRO A 6 1.23 1.87 -23.63
C PRO A 6 0.93 0.82 -22.56
N LEU A 7 -0.23 0.95 -21.93
CA LEU A 7 -0.84 -0.12 -21.16
C LEU A 7 -1.08 -1.31 -22.12
N PRO A 8 -0.76 -2.54 -21.73
CA PRO A 8 -1.02 -3.69 -22.59
C PRO A 8 -2.52 -3.85 -22.78
N THR A 9 -2.95 -3.62 -24.02
CA THR A 9 -4.29 -3.85 -24.53
C THR A 9 -4.47 -5.35 -24.78
N GLU A 10 -5.60 -5.87 -24.31
CA GLU A 10 -6.23 -7.14 -24.65
C GLU A 10 -5.51 -8.44 -24.29
N LEU A 11 -6.08 -9.10 -23.30
CA LEU A 11 -5.85 -10.51 -22.96
C LEU A 11 -6.30 -11.38 -24.14
N SER A 12 -5.34 -12.01 -24.81
CA SER A 12 -5.57 -13.09 -25.76
C SER A 12 -6.29 -14.22 -25.04
N THR A 13 -7.51 -14.49 -25.46
CA THR A 13 -8.27 -15.68 -25.08
C THR A 13 -7.68 -16.89 -25.78
N GLY A 14 -7.20 -17.90 -25.01
CA GLY A 14 -7.21 -19.23 -25.52
C GLY A 14 -5.92 -19.99 -25.64
N GLY A 15 -5.58 -20.66 -24.60
CA GLY A 15 -4.93 -21.96 -24.54
C GLY A 15 -5.49 -22.69 -23.31
N PRO A 16 -5.46 -24.01 -23.19
CA PRO A 16 -5.86 -24.66 -21.96
C PRO A 16 -5.02 -24.06 -20.82
N ALA A 17 -5.67 -23.45 -19.82
CA ALA A 17 -5.00 -22.90 -18.67
C ALA A 17 -4.06 -23.96 -18.11
N ALA A 18 -2.75 -23.69 -18.09
CA ALA A 18 -1.79 -24.61 -17.50
C ALA A 18 -2.27 -24.90 -16.07
N ALA A 19 -2.38 -26.19 -15.74
CA ALA A 19 -2.87 -26.58 -14.43
C ALA A 19 -1.95 -25.97 -13.35
N LEU A 20 -2.54 -25.28 -12.38
CA LEU A 20 -1.77 -24.75 -11.25
C LEU A 20 -1.05 -25.91 -10.53
N PRO A 21 0.21 -25.73 -10.12
CA PRO A 21 0.88 -26.69 -9.25
C PRO A 21 0.11 -26.84 -7.92
N SER A 22 0.34 -27.95 -7.22
CA SER A 22 -0.22 -28.12 -5.87
C SER A 22 0.29 -27.01 -4.93
N ILE A 23 -0.62 -26.31 -4.23
CA ILE A 23 -0.30 -25.11 -3.44
C ILE A 23 -0.35 -25.43 -1.95
N ALA A 24 0.73 -25.10 -1.22
CA ALA A 24 0.71 -25.02 0.23
C ALA A 24 0.87 -23.57 0.71
N LEU A 25 0.21 -23.25 1.82
CA LEU A 25 0.38 -21.99 2.55
C LEU A 25 1.14 -22.27 3.85
N VAL A 26 2.29 -21.65 4.05
CA VAL A 26 3.06 -21.71 5.28
C VAL A 26 2.92 -20.40 6.04
N GLY A 27 2.26 -20.49 7.19
CA GLY A 27 1.71 -19.36 7.93
C GLY A 27 0.18 -19.36 7.86
N ALA A 28 -0.50 -19.30 9.03
CA ALA A 28 -1.97 -19.26 9.11
C ALA A 28 -2.44 -17.88 9.57
N GLY A 29 -1.85 -16.83 8.97
CA GLY A 29 -2.20 -15.43 9.21
C GLY A 29 -3.27 -14.90 8.25
N ARG A 30 -3.52 -13.58 8.33
CA ARG A 30 -4.55 -12.90 7.54
C ARG A 30 -4.33 -13.01 6.02
N VAL A 31 -3.09 -12.95 5.56
CA VAL A 31 -2.74 -13.09 4.14
C VAL A 31 -3.08 -14.51 3.67
N ALA A 32 -2.65 -15.53 4.41
CA ALA A 32 -2.96 -16.93 4.08
C ALA A 32 -4.47 -17.16 4.02
N GLN A 33 -5.20 -16.67 5.01
CA GLN A 33 -6.66 -16.82 5.06
C GLN A 33 -7.33 -16.14 3.86
N ALA A 34 -6.96 -14.91 3.52
CA ALA A 34 -7.51 -14.20 2.38
C ALA A 34 -7.23 -14.92 1.05
N LEU A 35 -6.00 -15.42 0.87
CA LEU A 35 -5.63 -16.22 -0.32
C LEU A 35 -6.42 -17.54 -0.36
N ALA A 36 -6.55 -18.24 0.76
CA ALA A 36 -7.33 -19.49 0.83
C ALA A 36 -8.80 -19.26 0.48
N ILE A 37 -9.43 -18.18 0.99
CA ILE A 37 -10.80 -17.80 0.65
C ILE A 37 -10.91 -17.50 -0.85
N ALA A 38 -9.97 -16.71 -1.39
CA ALA A 38 -10.01 -16.35 -2.80
C ALA A 38 -9.81 -17.56 -3.73
N LEU A 39 -8.90 -18.47 -3.40
CA LEU A 39 -8.66 -19.71 -4.13
C LEU A 39 -9.89 -20.62 -4.08
N ALA A 40 -10.48 -20.83 -2.89
CA ALA A 40 -11.67 -21.65 -2.73
C ALA A 40 -12.86 -21.13 -3.57
N ARG A 41 -13.07 -19.80 -3.60
CA ARG A 41 -14.09 -19.17 -4.46
C ARG A 41 -13.88 -19.39 -5.96
N ARG A 42 -12.66 -19.73 -6.37
CA ARG A 42 -12.29 -20.07 -7.75
C ARG A 42 -12.19 -21.56 -8.00
N GLY A 43 -12.61 -22.39 -7.04
CA GLY A 43 -12.56 -23.85 -7.14
C GLY A 43 -11.15 -24.44 -7.05
N VAL A 44 -10.16 -23.66 -6.60
CA VAL A 44 -8.78 -24.12 -6.41
C VAL A 44 -8.57 -24.57 -4.97
N ALA A 45 -8.19 -25.84 -4.81
CA ALA A 45 -7.92 -26.39 -3.49
C ALA A 45 -6.51 -26.00 -3.00
N VAL A 46 -6.40 -25.62 -1.74
CA VAL A 46 -5.13 -25.55 -1.03
C VAL A 46 -4.77 -26.96 -0.56
N ALA A 47 -3.63 -27.48 -1.02
CA ALA A 47 -3.20 -28.84 -0.75
C ALA A 47 -2.78 -29.04 0.73
N ALA A 48 -2.19 -28.03 1.34
CA ALA A 48 -1.76 -28.08 2.74
C ALA A 48 -1.63 -26.69 3.36
N ILE A 49 -1.79 -26.63 4.69
CA ILE A 49 -1.53 -25.42 5.49
C ILE A 49 -0.50 -25.77 6.57
N GLY A 50 0.64 -25.10 6.53
CA GLY A 50 1.70 -25.22 7.50
C GLY A 50 1.54 -24.20 8.62
N SER A 51 1.34 -24.66 9.86
CA SER A 51 1.20 -23.75 11.01
C SER A 51 1.74 -24.38 12.29
N ARG A 52 2.23 -23.56 13.20
CA ARG A 52 2.53 -23.97 14.57
C ARG A 52 1.27 -24.07 15.43
N ARG A 53 0.17 -23.47 14.99
CA ARG A 53 -1.13 -23.58 15.64
C ARG A 53 -1.82 -24.86 15.16
N PRO A 54 -2.41 -25.66 16.06
CA PRO A 54 -3.02 -26.95 15.70
C PRO A 54 -4.35 -26.80 14.96
N THR A 55 -4.99 -25.64 15.02
CA THR A 55 -6.30 -25.38 14.41
C THR A 55 -6.31 -24.06 13.69
N LEU A 56 -7.13 -23.96 12.66
CA LEU A 56 -7.47 -22.71 12.00
C LEU A 56 -8.50 -21.94 12.84
N GLY A 57 -8.37 -20.62 12.87
CA GLY A 57 -9.39 -19.75 13.48
C GLY A 57 -10.67 -19.68 12.62
N PRO A 58 -11.68 -18.91 13.04
CA PRO A 58 -12.90 -18.75 12.29
C PRO A 58 -12.68 -18.07 10.93
N GLY A 59 -13.61 -18.33 9.99
CA GLY A 59 -13.63 -17.67 8.68
C GLY A 59 -12.71 -18.29 7.61
N TRP A 60 -12.09 -19.43 7.90
CA TRP A 60 -11.42 -20.21 6.84
C TRP A 60 -12.44 -21.02 6.04
N PRO A 61 -12.21 -21.26 4.72
CA PRO A 61 -13.05 -22.13 3.93
C PRO A 61 -13.09 -23.57 4.50
N GLU A 62 -14.26 -24.20 4.48
CA GLU A 62 -14.41 -25.61 4.90
C GLU A 62 -13.58 -26.57 4.04
N SER A 63 -13.31 -26.21 2.80
CA SER A 63 -12.45 -26.96 1.87
C SER A 63 -10.97 -26.93 2.24
N CYS A 64 -10.54 -26.06 3.17
CA CYS A 64 -9.15 -25.99 3.59
C CYS A 64 -8.81 -27.19 4.51
N PRO A 65 -7.65 -27.83 4.29
CA PRO A 65 -7.18 -28.86 5.18
C PRO A 65 -6.85 -28.28 6.56
N GLN A 66 -7.00 -29.10 7.60
CA GLN A 66 -6.51 -28.75 8.93
C GLN A 66 -5.00 -28.50 8.89
N PRO A 67 -4.47 -27.55 9.68
CA PRO A 67 -3.05 -27.25 9.67
C PRO A 67 -2.20 -28.43 10.13
N SER A 68 -1.07 -28.56 9.50
CA SER A 68 -0.03 -29.52 9.88
C SER A 68 1.26 -28.79 10.26
N TYR A 69 2.26 -29.48 10.76
CA TYR A 69 3.59 -28.89 10.92
C TYR A 69 4.08 -28.33 9.58
N PRO A 70 4.79 -27.20 9.57
CA PRO A 70 5.21 -26.54 8.34
C PRO A 70 5.92 -27.46 7.35
N GLN A 71 6.82 -28.33 7.79
CA GLN A 71 7.50 -29.27 6.89
C GLN A 71 6.53 -30.23 6.22
N ALA A 72 5.57 -30.78 6.96
CA ALA A 72 4.58 -31.69 6.36
C ALA A 72 3.68 -31.01 5.32
N ALA A 73 3.46 -29.72 5.45
CA ALA A 73 2.76 -28.94 4.42
C ALA A 73 3.63 -28.69 3.20
N VAL A 74 4.90 -28.36 3.39
CA VAL A 74 5.89 -28.20 2.32
C VAL A 74 6.04 -29.47 1.50
N ASP A 75 6.12 -30.62 2.15
CA ASP A 75 6.31 -31.93 1.50
C ASP A 75 5.13 -32.32 0.56
N ARG A 76 3.95 -31.69 0.75
CA ARG A 76 2.71 -31.99 -0.01
C ARG A 76 2.47 -31.08 -1.21
N ALA A 77 3.35 -30.12 -1.46
CA ALA A 77 3.09 -29.13 -2.50
C ALA A 77 4.30 -28.87 -3.39
N ASP A 78 4.02 -28.49 -4.62
CA ASP A 78 5.03 -28.09 -5.60
C ASP A 78 5.26 -26.58 -5.58
N LEU A 79 4.25 -25.79 -5.19
CA LEU A 79 4.36 -24.35 -4.94
C LEU A 79 4.02 -24.03 -3.48
N VAL A 80 4.97 -23.49 -2.76
CA VAL A 80 4.82 -23.07 -1.36
C VAL A 80 4.80 -21.56 -1.26
N LEU A 81 3.72 -20.99 -0.71
CA LEU A 81 3.63 -19.58 -0.40
C LEU A 81 3.94 -19.37 1.10
N LEU A 82 5.05 -18.68 1.39
CA LEU A 82 5.36 -18.23 2.75
C LEU A 82 4.56 -16.97 3.06
N THR A 83 3.60 -17.11 3.96
CA THR A 83 2.68 -16.05 4.41
C THR A 83 2.92 -15.70 5.88
N VAL A 84 4.13 -15.92 6.36
CA VAL A 84 4.62 -15.51 7.68
C VAL A 84 4.98 -14.03 7.68
N PRO A 85 5.10 -13.39 8.88
CA PRO A 85 5.61 -12.01 8.96
C PRO A 85 6.99 -11.86 8.31
N ASP A 86 7.28 -10.67 7.80
CA ASP A 86 8.47 -10.37 6.97
C ASP A 86 9.78 -10.76 7.67
N ASP A 87 9.91 -10.44 8.95
CA ASP A 87 11.06 -10.76 9.80
C ASP A 87 11.27 -12.26 10.06
N HIS A 88 10.26 -13.08 9.73
CA HIS A 88 10.32 -14.54 9.90
C HIS A 88 10.52 -15.31 8.59
N ILE A 89 10.58 -14.63 7.42
CA ILE A 89 10.66 -15.32 6.13
C ILE A 89 11.97 -16.12 6.03
N ALA A 90 13.11 -15.50 6.29
CA ALA A 90 14.41 -16.15 6.19
C ALA A 90 14.53 -17.32 7.17
N THR A 91 14.22 -17.09 8.45
CA THR A 91 14.28 -18.16 9.49
C THR A 91 13.29 -19.27 9.24
N CYS A 92 12.12 -18.97 8.66
CA CYS A 92 11.16 -19.97 8.25
C CYS A 92 11.70 -20.82 7.09
N ALA A 93 12.31 -20.18 6.08
CA ALA A 93 12.91 -20.88 4.96
C ALA A 93 14.08 -21.78 5.40
N GLU A 94 14.92 -21.32 6.34
CA GLU A 94 16.04 -22.08 6.93
C GLU A 94 15.60 -23.29 7.75
N ALA A 95 14.46 -23.18 8.42
CA ALA A 95 13.92 -24.26 9.25
C ALA A 95 13.25 -25.38 8.44
N LEU A 96 13.11 -25.21 7.12
CA LEU A 96 12.42 -26.13 6.23
C LEU A 96 13.40 -26.81 5.26
N ARG A 97 13.10 -28.04 4.89
CA ARG A 97 13.82 -28.77 3.86
C ARG A 97 13.13 -28.58 2.53
N TRP A 98 13.91 -28.26 1.53
CA TRP A 98 13.47 -28.01 0.15
C TRP A 98 14.00 -29.10 -0.77
N ARG A 99 13.36 -29.31 -1.91
CA ARG A 99 13.74 -30.30 -2.89
C ARG A 99 13.83 -29.69 -4.30
N PRO A 100 14.68 -30.25 -5.18
CA PRO A 100 14.67 -29.87 -6.59
C PRO A 100 13.28 -30.03 -7.22
N GLY A 101 12.92 -29.13 -8.12
CA GLY A 101 11.62 -29.12 -8.78
C GLY A 101 10.48 -28.50 -7.96
N GLN A 102 10.72 -28.14 -6.71
CA GLN A 102 9.79 -27.39 -5.88
C GLN A 102 9.94 -25.90 -6.11
N ALA A 103 8.89 -25.13 -5.88
CA ALA A 103 8.93 -23.68 -5.89
C ALA A 103 8.52 -23.10 -4.53
N VAL A 104 9.18 -22.05 -4.10
CA VAL A 104 8.82 -21.30 -2.90
C VAL A 104 8.82 -19.81 -3.17
N VAL A 105 7.77 -19.14 -2.77
CA VAL A 105 7.64 -17.69 -2.84
C VAL A 105 7.20 -17.12 -1.50
N HIS A 106 7.61 -15.90 -1.20
CA HIS A 106 7.05 -15.18 -0.06
C HIS A 106 6.07 -14.11 -0.53
N CYS A 107 5.14 -13.75 0.38
CA CYS A 107 4.12 -12.72 0.12
C CYS A 107 4.47 -11.34 0.70
N SER A 108 5.73 -11.11 1.09
CA SER A 108 6.21 -9.81 1.57
C SER A 108 6.36 -8.80 0.43
N GLY A 109 5.99 -7.55 0.69
CA GLY A 109 6.25 -6.43 -0.22
C GLY A 109 7.66 -5.84 -0.07
N ALA A 110 8.30 -6.01 1.09
CA ALA A 110 9.56 -5.35 1.45
C ALA A 110 10.77 -6.28 1.43
N THR A 111 10.58 -7.57 1.78
CA THR A 111 11.68 -8.54 1.88
C THR A 111 12.16 -8.96 0.51
N GLU A 112 13.47 -8.91 0.27
CA GLU A 112 14.06 -9.36 -1.00
C GLU A 112 14.02 -10.89 -1.12
N VAL A 113 13.95 -11.40 -2.36
CA VAL A 113 13.88 -12.85 -2.66
C VAL A 113 15.12 -13.60 -2.15
N ALA A 114 16.25 -12.93 -1.97
CA ALA A 114 17.45 -13.49 -1.35
C ALA A 114 17.21 -14.09 0.05
N ALA A 115 16.14 -13.70 0.76
CA ALA A 115 15.72 -14.36 2.00
C ALA A 115 15.38 -15.86 1.81
N LEU A 116 15.21 -16.31 0.55
CA LEU A 116 14.95 -17.70 0.17
C LEU A 116 16.18 -18.43 -0.39
N ASP A 117 17.37 -17.87 -0.28
CA ASP A 117 18.62 -18.45 -0.84
C ASP A 117 18.90 -19.87 -0.34
N ILE A 118 18.49 -20.21 0.87
CA ILE A 118 18.64 -21.58 1.38
C ILE A 118 17.83 -22.58 0.55
N ALA A 119 16.64 -22.21 0.12
CA ALA A 119 15.80 -23.03 -0.74
C ALA A 119 16.37 -23.10 -2.18
N ALA A 120 16.87 -21.98 -2.68
CA ALA A 120 17.53 -21.95 -4.00
C ALA A 120 18.76 -22.87 -4.03
N ARG A 121 19.60 -22.86 -2.97
CA ARG A 121 20.75 -23.79 -2.84
C ARG A 121 20.34 -25.26 -2.77
N ALA A 122 19.13 -25.54 -2.29
CA ALA A 122 18.58 -26.90 -2.30
C ALA A 122 17.93 -27.29 -3.63
N GLY A 123 17.98 -26.41 -4.65
CA GLY A 123 17.44 -26.67 -5.99
C GLY A 123 15.96 -26.30 -6.16
N ALA A 124 15.34 -25.62 -5.21
CA ALA A 124 14.00 -25.09 -5.38
C ALA A 124 14.03 -23.77 -6.17
N ALA A 125 13.00 -23.52 -6.99
CA ALA A 125 12.79 -22.23 -7.61
C ALA A 125 12.28 -21.22 -6.57
N THR A 126 12.86 -20.02 -6.54
CA THR A 126 12.53 -18.99 -5.55
C THR A 126 11.96 -17.74 -6.20
N GLY A 127 11.06 -17.06 -5.48
CA GLY A 127 10.44 -15.84 -5.99
C GLY A 127 9.63 -15.08 -4.96
N GLY A 128 8.91 -14.07 -5.42
CA GLY A 128 7.97 -13.28 -4.64
C GLY A 128 6.61 -13.16 -5.32
N PHE A 129 5.55 -13.21 -4.51
CA PHE A 129 4.18 -13.02 -4.94
C PHE A 129 3.47 -12.14 -3.91
N HIS A 130 3.49 -10.83 -4.13
CA HIS A 130 2.92 -9.86 -3.19
C HIS A 130 1.65 -9.20 -3.75
N PRO A 131 0.46 -9.65 -3.35
CA PRO A 131 -0.77 -8.93 -3.66
C PRO A 131 -0.79 -7.56 -2.98
N LEU A 132 -0.93 -6.49 -3.78
CA LEU A 132 -0.96 -5.11 -3.29
C LEU A 132 -2.35 -4.80 -2.73
N GLN A 133 -2.61 -5.26 -1.52
CA GLN A 133 -3.91 -5.15 -0.86
C GLN A 133 -3.74 -5.04 0.66
N ILE A 134 -4.75 -4.47 1.33
CA ILE A 134 -4.82 -4.39 2.79
C ILE A 134 -5.48 -5.66 3.33
N PHE A 135 -4.77 -6.39 4.21
CA PHE A 135 -5.20 -7.66 4.78
C PHE A 135 -5.67 -7.54 6.24
N SER A 136 -6.13 -6.38 6.68
CA SER A 136 -6.66 -6.20 8.05
C SER A 136 -7.88 -7.07 8.33
N ASP A 137 -8.73 -7.28 7.33
CA ASP A 137 -9.89 -8.17 7.33
C ASP A 137 -9.73 -9.17 6.16
N PRO A 138 -9.48 -10.45 6.43
CA PRO A 138 -9.22 -11.44 5.36
C PRO A 138 -10.40 -11.66 4.41
N LEU A 139 -11.63 -11.59 4.91
CA LEU A 139 -12.81 -11.79 4.07
C LEU A 139 -12.98 -10.64 3.07
N ARG A 140 -12.89 -9.42 3.57
CA ARG A 140 -12.94 -8.22 2.71
C ARG A 140 -11.73 -8.14 1.77
N ALA A 141 -10.55 -8.54 2.24
CA ALA A 141 -9.37 -8.61 1.39
C ALA A 141 -9.58 -9.59 0.24
N ALA A 142 -10.10 -10.80 0.51
CA ALA A 142 -10.41 -11.78 -0.52
C ALA A 142 -11.45 -11.29 -1.55
N GLU A 143 -12.42 -10.49 -1.13
CA GLU A 143 -13.40 -9.86 -2.03
C GLU A 143 -12.79 -8.82 -2.96
N ARG A 144 -11.78 -8.11 -2.46
CA ARG A 144 -11.12 -7.01 -3.17
C ARG A 144 -9.84 -7.42 -3.89
N LEU A 145 -9.44 -8.70 -3.82
CA LEU A 145 -8.27 -9.18 -4.55
C LEU A 145 -8.45 -9.03 -6.06
N ALA A 146 -9.61 -9.40 -6.59
CA ALA A 146 -9.87 -9.26 -8.01
C ALA A 146 -9.76 -7.78 -8.44
N GLY A 147 -8.97 -7.54 -9.48
CA GLY A 147 -8.64 -6.21 -9.97
C GLY A 147 -7.48 -5.52 -9.25
N SER A 148 -7.03 -6.03 -8.10
CA SER A 148 -5.82 -5.53 -7.42
C SER A 148 -4.56 -5.95 -8.19
N THR A 149 -3.47 -5.21 -7.97
CA THR A 149 -2.16 -5.57 -8.52
C THR A 149 -1.48 -6.65 -7.68
N VAL A 150 -0.70 -7.52 -8.32
CA VAL A 150 0.25 -8.41 -7.65
C VAL A 150 1.65 -8.19 -8.22
N ALA A 151 2.62 -7.95 -7.34
CA ALA A 151 4.03 -7.89 -7.73
C ALA A 151 4.62 -9.30 -7.75
N ILE A 152 5.11 -9.71 -8.92
CA ILE A 152 5.77 -10.99 -9.16
C ILE A 152 7.26 -10.73 -9.37
N GLU A 153 8.08 -11.45 -8.63
CA GLU A 153 9.52 -11.53 -8.83
C GLU A 153 9.91 -12.99 -8.99
N ALA A 154 10.31 -13.37 -10.18
CA ALA A 154 10.81 -14.68 -10.55
C ALA A 154 11.70 -14.55 -11.78
N GLU A 155 12.56 -15.53 -12.03
CA GLU A 155 13.38 -15.58 -13.22
C GLU A 155 12.50 -15.55 -14.48
N ALA A 156 12.81 -14.64 -15.40
CA ALA A 156 12.01 -14.46 -16.60
C ALA A 156 12.00 -15.73 -17.46
N GLY A 157 10.81 -16.13 -17.92
CA GLY A 157 10.61 -17.34 -18.73
C GLY A 157 10.70 -18.66 -17.95
N SER A 158 10.90 -18.61 -16.62
CA SER A 158 10.91 -19.81 -15.80
C SER A 158 9.50 -20.40 -15.60
N ALA A 159 9.45 -21.69 -15.27
CA ALA A 159 8.19 -22.35 -14.91
C ALA A 159 7.51 -21.69 -13.70
N LEU A 160 8.31 -21.16 -12.75
CA LEU A 160 7.78 -20.42 -11.62
C LEU A 160 7.10 -19.11 -12.06
N ALA A 161 7.72 -18.34 -12.95
CA ALA A 161 7.12 -17.11 -13.46
C ALA A 161 5.76 -17.38 -14.14
N GLU A 162 5.65 -18.43 -14.91
CA GLU A 162 4.38 -18.86 -15.54
C GLU A 162 3.34 -19.30 -14.49
N ALA A 163 3.74 -20.14 -13.53
CA ALA A 163 2.86 -20.57 -12.44
C ALA A 163 2.30 -19.41 -11.63
N LEU A 164 3.14 -18.40 -11.34
CA LEU A 164 2.72 -17.19 -10.61
C LEU A 164 1.79 -16.29 -11.43
N ARG A 165 2.00 -16.19 -12.76
CA ARG A 165 1.05 -15.50 -13.64
C ARG A 165 -0.30 -16.21 -13.68
N THR A 166 -0.30 -17.53 -13.86
CA THR A 166 -1.53 -18.35 -13.84
C THR A 166 -2.25 -18.19 -12.49
N LEU A 167 -1.52 -18.19 -11.37
CA LEU A 167 -2.09 -17.94 -10.04
C LEU A 167 -2.71 -16.55 -9.93
N ALA A 168 -2.05 -15.53 -10.47
CA ALA A 168 -2.58 -14.17 -10.51
C ALA A 168 -3.88 -14.10 -11.34
N GLU A 169 -3.92 -14.72 -12.51
CA GLU A 169 -5.10 -14.78 -13.38
C GLU A 169 -6.27 -15.47 -12.69
N VAL A 170 -6.04 -16.63 -12.08
CA VAL A 170 -7.06 -17.37 -11.30
C VAL A 170 -7.61 -16.50 -10.18
N LEU A 171 -6.77 -15.76 -9.48
CA LEU A 171 -7.19 -14.84 -8.42
C LEU A 171 -7.81 -13.54 -8.95
N GLY A 172 -7.77 -13.29 -10.26
CA GLY A 172 -8.24 -12.05 -10.88
C GLY A 172 -7.33 -10.86 -10.58
N LEU A 173 -6.08 -11.10 -10.25
CA LEU A 173 -5.06 -10.07 -9.98
C LEU A 173 -4.43 -9.57 -11.28
N ARG A 174 -3.94 -8.34 -11.27
CA ARG A 174 -3.17 -7.74 -12.37
C ARG A 174 -1.68 -7.88 -12.07
N PRO A 175 -0.95 -8.79 -12.73
CA PRO A 175 0.45 -9.00 -12.45
C PRO A 175 1.32 -7.87 -12.96
N ILE A 176 2.30 -7.46 -12.15
CA ILE A 176 3.43 -6.64 -12.56
C ILE A 176 4.73 -7.39 -12.25
N VAL A 177 5.72 -7.27 -13.11
CA VAL A 177 7.06 -7.78 -12.84
C VAL A 177 7.79 -6.79 -11.95
N LEU A 178 8.26 -7.24 -10.79
CA LEU A 178 9.08 -6.45 -9.90
C LEU A 178 10.56 -6.83 -10.11
N PRO A 179 11.41 -5.89 -10.59
CA PRO A 179 12.84 -6.15 -10.71
C PRO A 179 13.48 -6.40 -9.35
N SER A 180 14.49 -7.26 -9.32
CA SER A 180 15.26 -7.53 -8.10
C SER A 180 15.86 -6.25 -7.51
N GLY A 181 15.89 -6.13 -6.19
CA GLY A 181 16.36 -4.95 -5.47
C GLY A 181 15.41 -3.76 -5.46
N MET A 182 14.19 -3.90 -6.01
CA MET A 182 13.22 -2.80 -6.05
C MET A 182 12.13 -2.90 -4.96
N ARG A 183 12.11 -3.96 -4.15
CA ARG A 183 11.04 -4.19 -3.16
C ARG A 183 10.90 -3.07 -2.15
N ALA A 184 12.00 -2.54 -1.62
CA ALA A 184 11.94 -1.44 -0.67
C ALA A 184 11.25 -0.20 -1.26
N ARG A 185 11.60 0.20 -2.49
CA ARG A 185 10.97 1.35 -3.17
C ARG A 185 9.50 1.09 -3.50
N TYR A 186 9.19 -0.10 -3.99
CA TYR A 186 7.83 -0.54 -4.25
C TYR A 186 6.97 -0.49 -2.98
N HIS A 187 7.47 -1.02 -1.87
CA HIS A 187 6.72 -1.07 -0.62
C HIS A 187 6.54 0.31 0.02
N VAL A 188 7.55 1.19 -0.08
CA VAL A 188 7.42 2.59 0.33
C VAL A 188 6.33 3.30 -0.47
N ALA A 189 6.26 3.08 -1.79
CA ALA A 189 5.20 3.66 -2.63
C ALA A 189 3.80 3.16 -2.19
N ALA A 190 3.68 1.87 -1.85
CA ALA A 190 2.46 1.32 -1.27
C ALA A 190 2.11 1.98 0.08
N GLY A 191 3.11 2.25 0.92
CA GLY A 191 2.97 2.99 2.18
C GLY A 191 2.37 4.38 1.98
N TYR A 192 2.84 5.13 0.99
CA TYR A 192 2.28 6.44 0.64
C TYR A 192 0.81 6.35 0.24
N ALA A 193 0.43 5.33 -0.53
CA ALA A 193 -0.93 5.17 -1.02
C ALA A 193 -1.91 4.58 0.02
N ALA A 194 -1.42 4.00 1.10
CA ALA A 194 -2.24 3.33 2.10
C ALA A 194 -2.00 3.85 3.53
N SER A 195 -0.92 3.40 4.18
CA SER A 195 -0.69 3.67 5.61
C SER A 195 -0.53 5.15 5.93
N PHE A 196 0.08 5.93 5.04
CA PHE A 196 0.33 7.35 5.25
C PHE A 196 -0.91 8.24 5.01
N LEU A 197 -2.00 7.68 4.52
CA LEU A 197 -3.30 8.37 4.57
C LEU A 197 -3.84 8.48 6.00
N LEU A 198 -3.47 7.56 6.90
CA LEU A 198 -3.98 7.57 8.27
C LEU A 198 -3.55 8.82 9.06
N PRO A 199 -2.25 9.22 9.12
CA PRO A 199 -1.87 10.45 9.80
C PRO A 199 -2.49 11.70 9.15
N VAL A 200 -2.70 11.74 7.83
CA VAL A 200 -3.40 12.86 7.18
C VAL A 200 -4.86 12.95 7.65
N LEU A 201 -5.56 11.83 7.72
CA LEU A 201 -6.93 11.80 8.24
C LEU A 201 -6.98 12.10 9.74
N ALA A 202 -6.01 11.61 10.52
CA ALA A 202 -5.94 11.88 11.96
C ALA A 202 -5.76 13.38 12.25
N GLU A 203 -4.91 14.06 11.49
CA GLU A 203 -4.73 15.51 11.58
C GLU A 203 -6.03 16.25 11.23
N ALA A 204 -6.68 15.89 10.14
CA ALA A 204 -7.96 16.47 9.76
C ALA A 204 -9.04 16.29 10.84
N VAL A 205 -9.14 15.09 11.43
CA VAL A 205 -10.05 14.81 12.56
C VAL A 205 -9.66 15.63 13.79
N GLY A 206 -8.37 15.76 14.07
CA GLY A 206 -7.86 16.61 15.15
C GLY A 206 -8.34 18.05 15.05
N LEU A 207 -8.26 18.64 13.85
CA LEU A 207 -8.78 19.98 13.57
C LEU A 207 -10.29 20.08 13.83
N TRP A 208 -11.08 19.08 13.43
CA TRP A 208 -12.54 19.07 13.65
C TRP A 208 -12.90 18.97 15.14
N LYS A 209 -12.09 18.26 15.94
CA LYS A 209 -12.26 18.19 17.40
C LYS A 209 -12.08 19.57 18.07
N THR A 210 -11.28 20.48 17.50
CA THR A 210 -11.09 21.83 18.08
C THR A 210 -12.36 22.68 18.09
N PHE A 211 -13.33 22.35 17.24
CA PHE A 211 -14.65 23.02 17.23
C PHE A 211 -15.82 22.10 17.61
N GLY A 212 -15.53 21.05 18.40
CA GLY A 212 -16.53 20.25 19.11
C GLY A 212 -17.11 19.07 18.31
N VAL A 213 -16.54 18.73 17.15
CA VAL A 213 -16.99 17.57 16.35
C VAL A 213 -16.19 16.34 16.75
N ASP A 214 -16.85 15.24 17.08
CA ASP A 214 -16.21 13.98 17.45
C ASP A 214 -15.65 13.23 16.23
N GLU A 215 -14.81 12.23 16.48
CA GLU A 215 -14.15 11.46 15.44
C GLU A 215 -15.10 10.73 14.48
N PRO A 216 -16.18 10.03 14.95
CA PRO A 216 -17.13 9.39 14.05
C PRO A 216 -17.82 10.39 13.10
N GLN A 217 -18.19 11.55 13.60
CA GLN A 217 -18.83 12.61 12.81
C GLN A 217 -17.86 13.22 11.81
N ALA A 218 -16.64 13.53 12.24
CA ALA A 218 -15.59 14.04 11.38
C ALA A 218 -15.26 13.06 10.24
N LEU A 219 -15.08 11.77 10.54
CA LEU A 219 -14.81 10.74 9.54
C LEU A 219 -15.99 10.56 8.58
N ALA A 220 -17.24 10.63 9.05
CA ALA A 220 -18.42 10.56 8.19
C ALA A 220 -18.44 11.68 7.13
N ALA A 221 -17.96 12.87 7.47
CA ALA A 221 -17.86 14.00 6.56
C ALA A 221 -16.60 13.96 5.66
N LEU A 222 -15.45 13.61 6.22
CA LEU A 222 -14.16 13.68 5.52
C LEU A 222 -13.93 12.53 4.55
N LEU A 223 -14.40 11.30 4.85
CA LEU A 223 -14.18 10.15 3.99
C LEU A 223 -14.82 10.27 2.59
N PRO A 224 -16.04 10.80 2.41
CA PRO A 224 -16.58 11.08 1.09
C PRO A 224 -15.71 12.06 0.29
N LEU A 225 -15.19 13.12 0.94
CA LEU A 225 -14.27 14.07 0.29
C LEU A 225 -12.97 13.41 -0.15
N ALA A 226 -12.37 12.57 0.69
CA ALA A 226 -11.16 11.82 0.36
C ALA A 226 -11.40 10.87 -0.84
N ARG A 227 -12.55 10.15 -0.86
CA ARG A 227 -12.94 9.30 -2.01
C ARG A 227 -13.09 10.11 -3.28
N GLY A 228 -13.74 11.27 -3.24
CA GLY A 228 -13.86 12.15 -4.41
C GLY A 228 -12.50 12.60 -4.95
N THR A 229 -11.48 12.77 -4.10
CA THR A 229 -10.10 13.03 -4.54
C THR A 229 -9.52 11.83 -5.28
N LEU A 230 -9.71 10.60 -4.76
CA LEU A 230 -9.23 9.38 -5.44
C LEU A 230 -9.96 9.17 -6.77
N ASP A 231 -11.27 9.37 -6.83
CA ASP A 231 -12.07 9.29 -8.06
C ASP A 231 -11.58 10.30 -9.11
N ALA A 232 -11.20 11.50 -8.66
CA ALA A 232 -10.63 12.52 -9.54
C ALA A 232 -9.25 12.11 -10.09
N VAL A 233 -8.42 11.44 -9.28
CA VAL A 233 -7.12 10.90 -9.74
C VAL A 233 -7.34 9.75 -10.71
N GLU A 234 -8.28 8.85 -10.44
CA GLU A 234 -8.61 7.73 -11.32
C GLU A 234 -9.08 8.21 -12.69
N GLY A 235 -9.98 9.20 -12.73
CA GLY A 235 -10.54 9.70 -13.98
C GLY A 235 -9.65 10.67 -14.75
N ARG A 236 -8.74 11.42 -14.10
CA ARG A 236 -8.01 12.54 -14.72
C ARG A 236 -6.51 12.56 -14.46
N GLY A 237 -5.98 11.55 -13.74
CA GLY A 237 -4.60 11.51 -13.29
C GLY A 237 -4.28 12.57 -12.23
N LEU A 238 -3.05 12.54 -11.70
CA LEU A 238 -2.61 13.48 -10.65
C LEU A 238 -2.75 14.93 -11.06
N ALA A 239 -2.29 15.29 -12.28
CA ALA A 239 -2.38 16.65 -12.81
C ALA A 239 -3.83 17.16 -12.90
N GLY A 240 -4.74 16.30 -13.37
CA GLY A 240 -6.16 16.64 -13.51
C GLY A 240 -6.91 16.74 -12.18
N ALA A 241 -6.42 16.09 -11.14
CA ALA A 241 -7.04 16.06 -9.81
C ALA A 241 -6.62 17.24 -8.92
N VAL A 242 -5.51 17.93 -9.24
CA VAL A 242 -5.03 19.06 -8.44
C VAL A 242 -6.11 20.13 -8.35
N SER A 243 -6.47 20.51 -7.12
CA SER A 243 -7.56 21.45 -6.83
C SER A 243 -7.27 22.22 -5.53
N GLY A 244 -8.20 23.09 -5.15
CA GLY A 244 -8.11 23.86 -3.91
C GLY A 244 -7.34 25.19 -4.04
N PRO A 245 -7.10 25.89 -2.93
CA PRO A 245 -6.53 27.24 -2.94
C PRO A 245 -5.11 27.27 -3.50
N ILE A 246 -4.27 26.29 -3.23
CA ILE A 246 -2.90 26.22 -3.76
C ILE A 246 -2.91 26.13 -5.28
N ALA A 247 -3.77 25.28 -5.86
CA ALA A 247 -3.88 25.15 -7.32
C ALA A 247 -4.34 26.43 -8.03
N ARG A 248 -4.99 27.34 -7.31
CA ARG A 248 -5.43 28.64 -7.82
C ARG A 248 -4.49 29.80 -7.46
N GLY A 249 -3.41 29.53 -6.73
CA GLY A 249 -2.50 30.59 -6.25
C GLY A 249 -3.15 31.51 -5.21
N ASP A 250 -4.16 31.04 -4.47
CA ASP A 250 -4.90 31.83 -3.49
C ASP A 250 -4.09 32.00 -2.19
N THR A 251 -3.17 32.97 -2.24
CA THR A 251 -2.30 33.29 -1.10
C THR A 251 -3.07 33.85 0.11
N GLY A 252 -4.28 34.41 -0.11
CA GLY A 252 -5.14 34.91 0.96
C GLY A 252 -5.65 33.76 1.84
N VAL A 253 -6.24 32.74 1.22
CA VAL A 253 -6.70 31.54 1.91
C VAL A 253 -5.51 30.80 2.55
N LEU A 254 -4.37 30.73 1.87
CA LEU A 254 -3.18 30.09 2.41
C LEU A 254 -2.70 30.76 3.70
N ARG A 255 -2.66 32.09 3.76
CA ARG A 255 -2.35 32.85 5.00
C ARG A 255 -3.34 32.53 6.11
N THR A 256 -4.63 32.45 5.80
CA THR A 256 -5.67 32.12 6.78
C THR A 256 -5.46 30.73 7.37
N HIS A 257 -5.11 29.73 6.53
CA HIS A 257 -4.78 28.38 7.00
C HIS A 257 -3.58 28.36 7.91
N LEU A 258 -2.48 29.04 7.52
CA LEU A 258 -1.26 29.10 8.32
C LEU A 258 -1.51 29.79 9.68
N ALA A 259 -2.28 30.88 9.72
CA ALA A 259 -2.64 31.56 10.94
C ALA A 259 -3.52 30.68 11.87
N ALA A 260 -4.48 29.94 11.31
CA ALA A 260 -5.32 29.04 12.07
C ALA A 260 -4.53 27.88 12.70
N LEU A 261 -3.50 27.37 12.02
CA LEU A 261 -2.66 26.29 12.52
C LEU A 261 -1.63 26.79 13.56
N GLN A 262 -1.19 28.04 13.45
CA GLN A 262 -0.16 28.63 14.32
C GLN A 262 -0.61 28.78 15.77
N VAL A 263 -1.92 28.88 16.02
CA VAL A 263 -2.49 29.07 17.37
C VAL A 263 -2.83 27.75 18.06
N LEU A 264 -2.63 26.61 17.38
CA LEU A 264 -2.86 25.30 17.95
C LEU A 264 -1.65 24.85 18.76
N ASP A 265 -1.90 24.24 19.92
CA ASP A 265 -0.85 23.62 20.71
C ASP A 265 -0.25 22.43 19.96
N PRO A 266 1.08 22.34 19.82
CA PRO A 266 1.72 21.19 19.24
C PRO A 266 1.40 19.93 20.05
N THR A 267 0.85 18.93 19.40
CA THR A 267 0.72 17.59 19.97
C THR A 267 1.97 16.75 19.64
N SER A 268 1.83 15.49 19.24
CA SER A 268 2.95 14.65 18.78
C SER A 268 3.54 15.12 17.45
N LEU A 269 2.77 15.85 16.64
CA LEU A 269 3.17 16.49 15.38
C LEU A 269 2.85 17.98 15.49
N ASP A 270 3.75 18.84 14.98
CA ASP A 270 3.44 20.26 14.76
C ASP A 270 2.49 20.37 13.55
N PRO A 271 1.21 20.77 13.75
CA PRO A 271 0.23 20.85 12.65
C PRO A 271 0.67 21.79 11.52
N LEU A 272 1.38 22.87 11.88
CA LEU A 272 1.89 23.84 10.90
C LEU A 272 3.01 23.24 10.05
N ASP A 273 3.98 22.54 10.66
CA ASP A 273 5.06 21.87 9.92
C ASP A 273 4.49 20.74 9.04
N PHE A 274 3.56 19.95 9.55
CA PHE A 274 2.90 18.89 8.79
C PHE A 274 2.15 19.44 7.58
N TYR A 275 1.38 20.52 7.77
CA TYR A 275 0.71 21.20 6.66
C TYR A 275 1.68 21.66 5.58
N ARG A 276 2.80 22.30 5.98
CA ARG A 276 3.83 22.78 5.06
C ARG A 276 4.45 21.65 4.24
N ARG A 277 4.75 20.53 4.88
CA ARG A 277 5.31 19.32 4.22
C ARG A 277 4.37 18.74 3.17
N LEU A 278 3.06 18.86 3.34
CA LEU A 278 2.07 18.42 2.36
C LEU A 278 1.80 19.48 1.29
N ALA A 279 1.78 20.75 1.68
CA ALA A 279 1.44 21.86 0.79
C ALA A 279 2.55 22.16 -0.23
N LEU A 280 3.82 22.06 0.13
CA LEU A 280 4.94 22.32 -0.79
C LEU A 280 4.96 21.38 -2.00
N PRO A 281 4.83 20.04 -1.86
CA PRO A 281 4.66 19.14 -3.00
C PRO A 281 3.41 19.44 -3.84
N GLN A 282 2.32 19.91 -3.22
CA GLN A 282 1.10 20.27 -3.95
C GLN A 282 1.32 21.49 -4.84
N VAL A 283 2.13 22.48 -4.41
CA VAL A 283 2.55 23.60 -5.28
C VAL A 283 3.27 23.08 -6.53
N ALA A 284 4.24 22.16 -6.33
CA ALA A 284 4.99 21.58 -7.44
C ALA A 284 4.07 20.80 -8.40
N LEU A 285 3.12 20.02 -7.89
CA LEU A 285 2.13 19.33 -8.72
C LEU A 285 1.26 20.30 -9.52
N ALA A 286 0.83 21.43 -8.92
CA ALA A 286 0.02 22.43 -9.56
C ALA A 286 0.77 23.14 -10.71
N GLU A 287 2.06 23.42 -10.53
CA GLU A 287 2.93 23.96 -11.60
C GLU A 287 3.10 22.97 -12.75
N GLN A 288 3.48 21.74 -12.43
CA GLN A 288 3.65 20.67 -13.43
C GLN A 288 2.36 20.41 -14.24
N ALA A 289 1.22 20.59 -13.59
CA ALA A 289 -0.10 20.47 -14.20
C ALA A 289 -0.48 21.70 -15.07
N GLY A 290 0.34 22.75 -15.11
CA GLY A 290 0.01 24.00 -15.78
C GLY A 290 -1.19 24.75 -15.18
N ARG A 291 -1.52 24.47 -13.91
CA ARG A 291 -2.65 25.09 -13.17
C ARG A 291 -2.22 26.28 -12.32
N LEU A 292 -0.94 26.43 -12.09
CA LEU A 292 -0.36 27.48 -11.26
C LEU A 292 0.80 28.11 -12.00
N GLU A 293 0.70 29.42 -12.26
CA GLU A 293 1.75 30.20 -12.88
C GLU A 293 2.98 30.30 -11.96
N ALA A 294 4.18 30.37 -12.54
CA ALA A 294 5.45 30.34 -11.82
C ALA A 294 5.55 31.42 -10.72
N GLN A 295 5.06 32.64 -11.00
CA GLN A 295 5.07 33.72 -10.02
C GLN A 295 4.15 33.43 -8.81
N ALA A 296 2.95 32.91 -9.07
CA ALA A 296 2.02 32.54 -7.99
C ALA A 296 2.54 31.33 -7.18
N ALA A 297 3.18 30.38 -7.85
CA ALA A 297 3.84 29.24 -7.19
C ALA A 297 4.96 29.72 -6.27
N GLN A 298 5.77 30.67 -6.70
CA GLN A 298 6.83 31.23 -5.85
C GLN A 298 6.24 31.95 -4.64
N GLN A 299 5.18 32.72 -4.80
CA GLN A 299 4.49 33.38 -3.69
C GLN A 299 3.93 32.36 -2.67
N CYS A 300 3.36 31.26 -3.14
CA CYS A 300 2.90 30.16 -2.28
C CYS A 300 4.08 29.53 -1.52
N ARG A 301 5.21 29.28 -2.16
CA ARG A 301 6.41 28.72 -1.52
C ARG A 301 6.96 29.66 -0.46
N ASP A 302 7.07 30.95 -0.74
CA ASP A 302 7.58 31.97 0.17
C ASP A 302 6.73 32.02 1.46
N LEU A 303 5.41 31.96 1.32
CA LEU A 303 4.51 31.89 2.47
C LEU A 303 4.67 30.59 3.27
N LEU A 304 4.74 29.44 2.59
CA LEU A 304 4.89 28.14 3.24
C LEU A 304 6.23 28.00 3.96
N LEU A 305 7.30 28.58 3.41
CA LEU A 305 8.64 28.57 4.01
C LEU A 305 8.86 29.66 5.06
N GLY A 306 7.89 30.55 5.24
CA GLY A 306 8.01 31.66 6.19
C GLY A 306 8.94 32.78 5.72
N ALA A 307 9.30 32.82 4.44
CA ALA A 307 10.17 33.86 3.86
C ALA A 307 9.49 35.22 3.71
N GLY A 308 8.15 35.28 3.85
CA GLY A 308 7.38 36.52 3.96
C GLY A 308 7.06 36.81 5.44
N ALA A 309 7.75 37.74 6.06
CA ALA A 309 7.54 38.09 7.46
C ALA A 309 6.04 38.32 7.75
N MET A 310 5.43 37.46 8.52
CA MET A 310 4.19 37.79 9.22
C MET A 310 4.54 38.80 10.26
N PRO A 311 3.93 40.03 10.28
CA PRO A 311 4.06 40.91 11.43
C PRO A 311 3.50 40.12 12.64
N ARG A 312 4.32 39.94 13.67
CA ARG A 312 3.85 39.43 14.94
C ARG A 312 2.71 40.34 15.37
N ALA A 313 1.53 39.79 15.59
CA ALA A 313 0.42 40.51 16.21
C ALA A 313 0.97 41.15 17.47
N GLY A 314 0.98 42.48 17.48
CA GLY A 314 1.52 43.26 18.60
C GLY A 314 0.82 42.83 19.87
N GLY A 315 1.60 42.42 20.87
CA GLY A 315 1.11 42.28 22.23
C GLY A 315 0.50 43.59 22.69
N PRO A 316 -0.46 43.57 23.63
CA PRO A 316 -1.09 44.79 24.12
C PRO A 316 -0.02 45.76 24.63
N ALA A 317 -0.04 46.97 24.10
CA ALA A 317 0.81 48.05 24.56
C ALA A 317 0.62 48.20 26.08
N ALA A 318 1.71 48.00 26.82
CA ALA A 318 1.74 48.34 28.24
C ALA A 318 1.45 49.85 28.37
N GLY A 319 0.26 50.17 28.82
CA GLY A 319 -0.12 51.54 29.13
C GLY A 319 0.76 52.05 30.25
N SER A 320 1.63 52.97 29.91
CA SER A 320 2.32 53.82 30.89
C SER A 320 1.27 54.73 31.57
N GLY A 321 0.83 54.31 32.75
CA GLY A 321 0.11 55.17 33.63
C GLY A 321 1.12 56.10 34.31
N VAL A 322 0.98 57.43 34.11
CA VAL A 322 1.52 58.44 34.93
C VAL A 322 0.37 59.29 35.39
N LEU A 323 0.31 59.44 36.76
CA LEU A 323 -0.49 60.29 37.67
C LEU A 323 -1.89 59.75 37.99
#